data_3c09acf907cd9f75d3745a389b3f6292
#
_entry.id   3c09acf907cd9f75d3745a389b3f6292
#
_cell.length_a   1.000
_cell.length_b   1.000
_cell.length_c   1.000
_cell.angle_alpha   90.00
_cell.angle_beta   90.00
_cell.angle_gamma   90.00
#
_symmetry.space_group_name_H-M   'P 1'
#
loop_
_entity.id
_entity.type
_entity.pdbx_description
1 polymer ?
#
loop_
_entity_poly.entity_id
_entity_poly.type
_entity_poly.pdbx_seq_one_letter_code
_entity_poly.pdbx_strand_id
1 'polypeptide(L)'
;MRFMGIDPGSIVCGYGVIEKVGNNDFILLEYGVVEAKKRFDALPDRLGLIFERLTQVIERTLPDEVSLEATFYSKNAQSLIKLSHARGVAMLSANLRSIPVIEYSAKEVKRSVTGNGNASKEQVGFMVKSMLSIKEDHAFFDATDALAVALCHGMKRSSPKQSAKTWASFISENPNRVKR
;
A
#
# COMPACT_ATOMS: atom_id res chain seq x y z
N MET A 1 -12.91 1.71 9.61
CA MET A 1 -11.82 2.54 9.04
C MET A 1 -11.38 1.91 7.74
N ARG A 2 -11.35 2.68 6.67
CA ARG A 2 -11.05 2.19 5.31
C ARG A 2 -9.65 2.57 4.89
N PHE A 3 -8.94 1.63 4.30
CA PHE A 3 -7.57 1.81 3.81
C PHE A 3 -7.52 1.51 2.33
N MET A 4 -6.94 2.40 1.57
CA MET A 4 -6.67 2.16 0.15
C MET A 4 -5.17 1.93 -0.05
N GLY A 5 -4.81 0.84 -0.70
CA GLY A 5 -3.46 0.59 -1.20
C GLY A 5 -3.40 0.88 -2.68
N ILE A 6 -2.27 1.41 -3.13
CA ILE A 6 -2.00 1.66 -4.54
C ILE A 6 -0.63 1.07 -4.89
N ASP A 7 -0.57 0.31 -5.98
CA ASP A 7 0.67 -0.08 -6.67
C ASP A 7 0.81 0.76 -7.93
N PRO A 8 1.56 1.87 -7.87
CA PRO A 8 1.60 2.84 -8.96
C PRO A 8 2.47 2.33 -10.12
N GLY A 9 1.88 2.23 -11.30
CA GLY A 9 2.59 1.94 -12.56
C GLY A 9 2.07 2.77 -13.71
N SER A 10 2.95 3.25 -14.61
CA SER A 10 2.55 4.03 -15.78
C SER A 10 2.01 3.19 -16.95
N ILE A 11 2.07 1.88 -16.86
CA ILE A 11 1.51 0.90 -17.80
C ILE A 11 0.24 0.32 -17.24
N VAL A 12 0.33 -0.22 -16.03
CA VAL A 12 -0.76 -0.73 -15.21
C VAL A 12 -0.59 -0.12 -13.82
N CYS A 13 -1.67 0.35 -13.23
CA CYS A 13 -1.71 0.84 -11.86
C CYS A 13 -2.74 0.01 -11.08
N GLY A 14 -2.27 -0.72 -10.05
CA GLY A 14 -3.13 -1.50 -9.17
C GLY A 14 -3.72 -0.65 -8.05
N TYR A 15 -4.92 -1.00 -7.60
CA TYR A 15 -5.53 -0.44 -6.40
C TYR A 15 -6.33 -1.49 -5.63
N GLY A 16 -6.43 -1.30 -4.32
CA GLY A 16 -7.26 -2.14 -3.48
C GLY A 16 -7.75 -1.39 -2.25
N VAL A 17 -9.00 -1.55 -1.89
CA VAL A 17 -9.64 -0.89 -0.75
C VAL A 17 -10.18 -1.94 0.21
N ILE A 18 -9.79 -1.82 1.47
CA ILE A 18 -10.20 -2.71 2.54
C ILE A 18 -10.83 -1.91 3.68
N GLU A 19 -11.75 -2.52 4.41
CA GLU A 19 -12.31 -1.96 5.63
C GLU A 19 -11.91 -2.82 6.84
N LYS A 20 -11.41 -2.15 7.87
CA LYS A 20 -11.08 -2.79 9.14
C LYS A 20 -12.34 -2.95 9.98
N VAL A 21 -12.67 -4.18 10.36
CA VAL A 21 -13.84 -4.52 11.16
C VAL A 21 -13.50 -5.08 12.55
N GLY A 22 -12.26 -5.53 12.76
CA GLY A 22 -11.74 -6.05 14.02
C GLY A 22 -10.29 -5.62 14.26
N ASN A 23 -9.59 -6.29 15.20
CA ASN A 23 -8.19 -5.96 15.47
C ASN A 23 -7.27 -6.21 14.25
N ASN A 24 -7.42 -7.38 13.62
CA ASN A 24 -6.71 -7.77 12.40
C ASN A 24 -7.66 -8.35 11.35
N ASP A 25 -8.95 -8.07 11.47
CA ASP A 25 -9.95 -8.54 10.53
C ASP A 25 -10.28 -7.42 9.54
N PHE A 26 -10.19 -7.76 8.27
CA PHE A 26 -10.39 -6.84 7.16
C PHE A 26 -11.41 -7.41 6.17
N ILE A 27 -12.27 -6.56 5.67
CA ILE A 27 -13.21 -6.87 4.59
C ILE A 27 -12.70 -6.20 3.31
N LEU A 28 -12.67 -6.94 2.23
CA LEU A 28 -12.43 -6.40 0.89
C LEU A 28 -13.65 -5.60 0.43
N LEU A 29 -13.43 -4.32 0.11
CA LEU A 29 -14.47 -3.47 -0.48
C LEU A 29 -14.39 -3.45 -2.00
N GLU A 30 -13.21 -3.19 -2.53
CA GLU A 30 -12.99 -3.08 -3.97
C GLU A 30 -11.50 -3.30 -4.29
N TYR A 31 -11.22 -3.84 -5.48
CA TYR A 31 -9.87 -3.91 -6.03
C TYR A 31 -9.91 -3.96 -7.55
N GLY A 32 -8.81 -3.59 -8.17
CA GLY A 32 -8.71 -3.62 -9.62
C GLY A 32 -7.42 -3.01 -10.15
N VAL A 33 -7.39 -2.85 -11.47
CA VAL A 33 -6.26 -2.24 -12.18
C VAL A 33 -6.74 -1.18 -13.17
N VAL A 34 -5.89 -0.19 -13.37
CA VAL A 34 -6.00 0.80 -14.45
C VAL A 34 -4.99 0.43 -15.52
N GLU A 35 -5.44 -0.18 -16.61
CA GLU A 35 -4.61 -0.58 -17.75
C GLU A 35 -4.35 0.63 -18.67
N ALA A 36 -3.53 1.57 -18.21
CA ALA A 36 -3.36 2.87 -18.87
C ALA A 36 -2.71 2.73 -20.27
N LYS A 37 -1.75 1.79 -20.44
CA LYS A 37 -1.09 1.55 -21.74
C LYS A 37 -2.01 0.95 -22.79
N LYS A 38 -3.05 0.23 -22.41
CA LYS A 38 -4.08 -0.27 -23.34
C LYS A 38 -4.89 0.85 -23.98
N ARG A 39 -5.06 1.96 -23.25
CA ARG A 39 -5.88 3.10 -23.68
C ARG A 39 -5.07 4.15 -24.42
N PHE A 40 -3.86 4.43 -23.95
CA PHE A 40 -3.07 5.55 -24.43
C PHE A 40 -1.59 5.21 -24.60
N ASP A 41 -0.97 5.69 -25.69
CA ASP A 41 0.46 5.54 -25.93
C ASP A 41 1.27 6.63 -25.24
N ALA A 42 0.80 7.86 -25.24
CA ALA A 42 1.50 8.98 -24.65
C ALA A 42 1.44 8.94 -23.11
N LEU A 43 2.55 9.26 -22.46
CA LEU A 43 2.64 9.24 -21.00
C LEU A 43 1.69 10.22 -20.33
N PRO A 44 1.52 11.47 -20.78
CA PRO A 44 0.59 12.41 -20.17
C PRO A 44 -0.84 11.89 -20.10
N ASP A 45 -1.34 11.29 -21.19
CA ASP A 45 -2.71 10.77 -21.27
C ASP A 45 -2.90 9.56 -20.32
N ARG A 46 -1.88 8.71 -20.21
CA ARG A 46 -1.87 7.61 -19.23
C ARG A 46 -1.95 8.12 -17.79
N LEU A 47 -1.18 9.15 -17.47
CA LEU A 47 -1.20 9.76 -16.14
C LEU A 47 -2.55 10.41 -15.84
N GLY A 48 -3.15 11.08 -16.83
CA GLY A 48 -4.49 11.63 -16.71
C GLY A 48 -5.55 10.55 -16.42
N LEU A 49 -5.51 9.42 -17.15
CA LEU A 49 -6.39 8.29 -16.89
C LEU A 49 -6.19 7.69 -15.50
N ILE A 50 -4.94 7.52 -15.05
CA ILE A 50 -4.64 7.01 -13.71
C ILE A 50 -5.23 7.96 -12.65
N PHE A 51 -5.01 9.26 -12.79
CA PHE A 51 -5.57 10.27 -11.88
C PHE A 51 -7.08 10.18 -11.81
N GLU A 52 -7.76 10.18 -12.96
CA GLU A 52 -9.22 10.10 -13.05
C GLU A 52 -9.76 8.85 -12.35
N ARG A 53 -9.19 7.68 -12.65
CA ARG A 53 -9.66 6.40 -12.11
C ARG A 53 -9.42 6.28 -10.61
N LEU A 54 -8.24 6.66 -10.12
CA LEU A 54 -7.98 6.65 -8.69
C LEU A 54 -8.90 7.63 -7.95
N THR A 55 -9.13 8.80 -8.53
CA THR A 55 -10.10 9.78 -8.03
C THR A 55 -11.50 9.18 -7.89
N GLN A 56 -12.01 8.52 -8.94
CA GLN A 56 -13.31 7.85 -8.92
C GLN A 56 -13.38 6.76 -7.84
N VAL A 57 -12.31 5.98 -7.65
CA VAL A 57 -12.23 4.97 -6.56
C VAL A 57 -12.31 5.64 -5.19
N ILE A 58 -11.52 6.68 -4.97
CA ILE A 58 -11.49 7.44 -3.72
C ILE A 58 -12.88 8.02 -3.39
N GLU A 59 -13.53 8.63 -4.37
CA GLU A 59 -14.84 9.27 -4.18
C GLU A 59 -15.95 8.30 -3.83
N ARG A 60 -15.96 7.08 -4.40
CA ARG A 60 -17.00 6.10 -4.08
C ARG A 60 -16.71 5.24 -2.86
N THR A 61 -15.43 5.02 -2.52
CA THR A 61 -15.05 4.15 -1.38
C THR A 61 -14.75 4.92 -0.10
N LEU A 62 -14.45 6.22 -0.22
CA LEU A 62 -14.16 7.14 0.88
C LEU A 62 -13.11 6.56 1.85
N PRO A 63 -11.89 6.27 1.40
CA PRO A 63 -10.85 5.76 2.28
C PRO A 63 -10.38 6.84 3.27
N ASP A 64 -10.14 6.44 4.51
CA ASP A 64 -9.62 7.33 5.55
C ASP A 64 -8.13 7.63 5.34
N GLU A 65 -7.37 6.67 4.81
CA GLU A 65 -5.94 6.78 4.55
C GLU A 65 -5.56 6.01 3.27
N VAL A 66 -4.56 6.51 2.55
CA VAL A 66 -3.99 5.87 1.37
C VAL A 66 -2.56 5.41 1.66
N SER A 67 -2.18 4.27 1.12
CA SER A 67 -0.83 3.73 1.28
C SER A 67 -0.23 3.28 -0.06
N LEU A 68 1.09 3.49 -0.21
CA LEU A 68 1.85 3.09 -1.39
C LEU A 68 3.12 2.33 -0.98
N GLU A 69 3.62 1.48 -1.89
CA GLU A 69 4.94 0.92 -1.72
C GLU A 69 6.01 1.97 -2.05
N ALA A 70 7.01 2.13 -1.18
CA ALA A 70 8.15 3.00 -1.42
C ALA A 70 8.99 2.46 -2.58
N THR A 71 9.29 3.30 -3.56
CA THR A 71 10.16 2.92 -4.69
C THR A 71 11.61 2.90 -4.26
N PHE A 72 12.30 1.81 -4.60
CA PHE A 72 13.75 1.71 -4.49
C PHE A 72 14.42 1.96 -5.84
N TYR A 73 15.70 2.27 -5.78
CA TYR A 73 16.54 2.50 -6.95
C TYR A 73 16.41 1.37 -7.98
N SER A 74 16.11 1.71 -9.22
CA SER A 74 16.12 0.79 -10.37
C SER A 74 17.33 1.08 -11.26
N LYS A 75 17.93 0.02 -11.80
CA LYS A 75 19.05 0.14 -12.76
C LYS A 75 18.64 0.87 -14.06
N ASN A 76 17.37 0.89 -14.40
CA ASN A 76 16.82 1.60 -15.56
C ASN A 76 16.22 2.95 -15.16
N ALA A 77 16.96 4.04 -15.37
CA ALA A 77 16.56 5.39 -15.04
C ALA A 77 15.26 5.82 -15.75
N GLN A 78 15.06 5.46 -17.03
CA GLN A 78 13.84 5.84 -17.75
C GLN A 78 12.58 5.18 -17.16
N SER A 79 12.68 3.91 -16.79
CA SER A 79 11.59 3.20 -16.13
C SER A 79 11.28 3.80 -14.75
N LEU A 80 12.32 4.14 -13.98
CA LEU A 80 12.18 4.79 -12.68
C LEU A 80 11.49 6.15 -12.80
N ILE A 81 11.86 6.98 -13.78
CA ILE A 81 11.23 8.28 -14.03
C ILE A 81 9.74 8.10 -14.35
N LYS A 82 9.38 7.19 -15.24
CA LYS A 82 7.96 6.93 -15.58
C LYS A 82 7.16 6.42 -14.38
N LEU A 83 7.77 5.56 -13.56
CA LEU A 83 7.17 5.08 -12.32
C LEU A 83 6.96 6.22 -11.33
N SER A 84 7.95 7.10 -11.18
CA SER A 84 7.87 8.27 -10.30
C SER A 84 6.76 9.24 -10.71
N HIS A 85 6.52 9.43 -12.01
CA HIS A 85 5.37 10.21 -12.47
C HIS A 85 4.03 9.61 -12.06
N ALA A 86 3.84 8.29 -12.30
CA ALA A 86 2.60 7.60 -11.92
C ALA A 86 2.38 7.64 -10.40
N ARG A 87 3.47 7.49 -9.62
CA ARG A 87 3.46 7.60 -8.18
C ARG A 87 3.06 8.99 -7.70
N GLY A 88 3.63 10.06 -8.29
CA GLY A 88 3.25 11.44 -7.97
C GLY A 88 1.77 11.69 -8.22
N VAL A 89 1.23 11.14 -9.32
CA VAL A 89 -0.20 11.21 -9.65
C VAL A 89 -1.06 10.48 -8.63
N ALA A 90 -0.65 9.28 -8.20
CA ALA A 90 -1.35 8.51 -7.17
C ALA A 90 -1.39 9.25 -5.82
N MET A 91 -0.27 9.86 -5.40
CA MET A 91 -0.23 10.69 -4.20
C MET A 91 -1.12 11.92 -4.32
N LEU A 92 -1.10 12.59 -5.47
CA LEU A 92 -1.87 13.79 -5.72
C LEU A 92 -3.38 13.51 -5.69
N SER A 93 -3.84 12.37 -6.21
CA SER A 93 -5.27 11.99 -6.20
C SER A 93 -5.83 11.90 -4.77
N ALA A 94 -5.03 11.45 -3.81
CA ALA A 94 -5.39 11.41 -2.39
C ALA A 94 -5.23 12.78 -1.70
N ASN A 95 -4.09 13.45 -1.93
CA ASN A 95 -3.74 14.70 -1.27
C ASN A 95 -4.73 15.83 -1.57
N LEU A 96 -5.20 15.97 -2.81
CA LEU A 96 -6.22 16.96 -3.20
C LEU A 96 -7.56 16.80 -2.46
N ARG A 97 -7.76 15.64 -1.81
CA ARG A 97 -8.92 15.35 -0.96
C ARG A 97 -8.58 15.33 0.52
N SER A 98 -7.42 15.86 0.88
CA SER A 98 -6.91 15.90 2.26
C SER A 98 -6.80 14.51 2.91
N ILE A 99 -6.65 13.45 2.10
CA ILE A 99 -6.47 12.09 2.59
C ILE A 99 -4.97 11.85 2.85
N PRO A 100 -4.57 11.44 4.07
CA PRO A 100 -3.19 11.14 4.39
C PRO A 100 -2.63 10.02 3.51
N VAL A 101 -1.38 10.20 3.06
CA VAL A 101 -0.65 9.21 2.25
C VAL A 101 0.54 8.69 3.03
N ILE A 102 0.64 7.37 3.17
CA ILE A 102 1.70 6.69 3.92
C ILE A 102 2.45 5.74 3.01
N GLU A 103 3.77 5.64 3.19
CA GLU A 103 4.64 4.79 2.39
C GLU A 103 5.26 3.66 3.20
N TYR A 104 5.38 2.50 2.56
CA TYR A 104 5.99 1.32 3.15
C TYR A 104 7.03 0.71 2.21
N SER A 105 8.15 0.24 2.76
CA SER A 105 9.11 -0.53 1.98
C SER A 105 8.55 -1.91 1.61
N ALA A 106 8.98 -2.47 0.48
CA ALA A 106 8.62 -3.84 0.06
C ALA A 106 8.85 -4.87 1.18
N LYS A 107 9.94 -4.72 1.93
CA LYS A 107 10.26 -5.62 3.05
C LYS A 107 9.25 -5.52 4.20
N GLU A 108 8.75 -4.32 4.47
CA GLU A 108 7.70 -4.10 5.48
C GLU A 108 6.37 -4.68 5.05
N VAL A 109 5.98 -4.46 3.78
CA VAL A 109 4.76 -5.03 3.20
C VAL A 109 4.79 -6.56 3.31
N LYS A 110 5.85 -7.19 2.79
CA LYS A 110 6.04 -8.63 2.86
C LYS A 110 5.97 -9.17 4.28
N ARG A 111 6.68 -8.54 5.21
CA ARG A 111 6.70 -8.96 6.62
C ARG A 111 5.33 -8.82 7.28
N SER A 112 4.59 -7.78 7.00
CA SER A 112 3.25 -7.57 7.59
C SER A 112 2.28 -8.66 7.15
N VAL A 113 2.30 -9.02 5.85
CA VAL A 113 1.33 -9.97 5.27
C VAL A 113 1.73 -11.42 5.53
N THR A 114 3.03 -11.77 5.47
CA THR A 114 3.50 -13.17 5.53
C THR A 114 4.30 -13.51 6.78
N GLY A 115 4.63 -12.54 7.62
CA GLY A 115 5.58 -12.69 8.72
C GLY A 115 7.06 -12.68 8.27
N ASN A 116 7.35 -12.80 6.97
CA ASN A 116 8.69 -12.89 6.40
C ASN A 116 8.95 -11.78 5.39
N GLY A 117 9.91 -10.88 5.69
CA GLY A 117 10.27 -9.77 4.78
C GLY A 117 10.96 -10.20 3.47
N ASN A 118 11.35 -11.46 3.34
CA ASN A 118 11.96 -12.04 2.13
C ASN A 118 11.00 -12.98 1.38
N ALA A 119 9.70 -12.97 1.70
CA ALA A 119 8.70 -13.79 1.03
C ALA A 119 8.68 -13.52 -0.49
N SER A 120 8.38 -14.56 -1.27
CA SER A 120 8.19 -14.43 -2.71
C SER A 120 6.88 -13.69 -3.02
N LYS A 121 6.74 -13.22 -4.27
CA LYS A 121 5.51 -12.54 -4.71
C LYS A 121 4.29 -13.47 -4.64
N GLU A 122 4.48 -14.73 -4.96
CA GLU A 122 3.44 -15.77 -4.91
C GLU A 122 2.97 -16.01 -3.47
N GLN A 123 3.91 -16.05 -2.50
CA GLN A 123 3.58 -16.21 -1.09
C GLN A 123 2.77 -15.02 -0.56
N VAL A 124 3.16 -13.79 -0.94
CA VAL A 124 2.38 -12.59 -0.59
C VAL A 124 0.98 -12.67 -1.19
N GLY A 125 0.87 -12.97 -2.49
CA GLY A 125 -0.40 -13.09 -3.19
C GLY A 125 -1.32 -14.14 -2.56
N PHE A 126 -0.78 -15.31 -2.20
CA PHE A 126 -1.53 -16.35 -1.50
C PHE A 126 -2.09 -15.86 -0.16
N MET A 127 -1.26 -15.20 0.64
CA MET A 127 -1.69 -14.68 1.94
C MET A 127 -2.74 -13.57 1.81
N VAL A 128 -2.58 -12.64 0.87
CA VAL A 128 -3.58 -11.60 0.60
C VAL A 128 -4.93 -12.21 0.23
N LYS A 129 -4.94 -13.18 -0.71
CA LYS A 129 -6.17 -13.88 -1.11
C LYS A 129 -6.82 -14.60 0.06
N SER A 130 -6.03 -15.28 0.89
CA SER A 130 -6.51 -15.99 2.09
C SER A 130 -7.12 -15.03 3.11
N MET A 131 -6.44 -13.91 3.42
CA MET A 131 -6.89 -12.95 4.42
C MET A 131 -8.15 -12.20 4.00
N LEU A 132 -8.32 -11.94 2.72
CA LEU A 132 -9.47 -11.21 2.16
C LEU A 132 -10.54 -12.14 1.55
N SER A 133 -10.39 -13.47 1.69
CA SER A 133 -11.30 -14.48 1.15
C SER A 133 -11.56 -14.34 -0.36
N ILE A 134 -10.54 -13.96 -1.13
CA ILE A 134 -10.62 -13.80 -2.59
C ILE A 134 -10.54 -15.18 -3.23
N LYS A 135 -11.62 -15.59 -3.91
CA LYS A 135 -11.76 -16.91 -4.55
C LYS A 135 -11.31 -16.93 -6.02
N GLU A 136 -11.18 -15.76 -6.65
CA GLU A 136 -10.86 -15.66 -8.06
C GLU A 136 -9.38 -15.90 -8.33
N ASP A 137 -9.05 -16.84 -9.25
CA ASP A 137 -7.68 -17.13 -9.66
C ASP A 137 -7.08 -16.07 -10.57
N HIS A 138 -7.91 -15.23 -11.19
CA HIS A 138 -7.50 -14.20 -12.15
C HIS A 138 -7.31 -12.82 -11.53
N ALA A 139 -7.12 -12.71 -10.20
CA ALA A 139 -6.75 -11.44 -9.61
C ALA A 139 -5.45 -10.92 -10.23
N PHE A 140 -5.52 -9.77 -10.88
CA PHE A 140 -4.35 -9.10 -11.44
C PHE A 140 -3.28 -8.94 -10.36
N PHE A 141 -2.04 -9.32 -10.67
CA PHE A 141 -0.93 -9.24 -9.71
C PHE A 141 -0.77 -7.84 -9.11
N ASP A 142 -0.90 -6.80 -9.95
CA ASP A 142 -0.77 -5.41 -9.50
C ASP A 142 -1.87 -5.01 -8.50
N ALA A 143 -3.11 -5.53 -8.64
CA ALA A 143 -4.18 -5.32 -7.68
C ALA A 143 -3.91 -6.06 -6.35
N THR A 144 -3.32 -7.25 -6.43
CA THR A 144 -2.93 -8.02 -5.24
C THR A 144 -1.78 -7.34 -4.48
N ASP A 145 -0.82 -6.75 -5.21
CA ASP A 145 0.27 -5.96 -4.63
C ASP A 145 -0.29 -4.71 -3.91
N ALA A 146 -1.23 -4.02 -4.52
CA ALA A 146 -1.94 -2.89 -3.90
C ALA A 146 -2.69 -3.30 -2.62
N LEU A 147 -3.39 -4.45 -2.64
CA LEU A 147 -4.05 -4.99 -1.44
C LEU A 147 -3.05 -5.36 -0.35
N ALA A 148 -1.88 -5.88 -0.69
CA ALA A 148 -0.82 -6.17 0.28
C ALA A 148 -0.35 -4.90 1.01
N VAL A 149 -0.23 -3.78 0.29
CA VAL A 149 0.11 -2.48 0.87
C VAL A 149 -1.00 -1.97 1.78
N ALA A 150 -2.29 -2.09 1.37
CA ALA A 150 -3.43 -1.72 2.21
C ALA A 150 -3.48 -2.53 3.51
N LEU A 151 -3.28 -3.86 3.43
CA LEU A 151 -3.22 -4.74 4.60
C LEU A 151 -2.06 -4.38 5.53
N CYS A 152 -0.87 -4.13 4.98
CA CYS A 152 0.29 -3.69 5.75
C CYS A 152 -0.04 -2.42 6.56
N HIS A 153 -0.69 -1.47 5.93
CA HIS A 153 -1.09 -0.22 6.58
C HIS A 153 -2.14 -0.47 7.67
N GLY A 154 -3.21 -1.18 7.37
CA GLY A 154 -4.28 -1.49 8.31
C GLY A 154 -3.79 -2.25 9.56
N MET A 155 -2.87 -3.20 9.40
CA MET A 155 -2.26 -3.95 10.50
C MET A 155 -1.38 -3.05 11.38
N LYS A 156 -0.56 -2.18 10.79
CA LYS A 156 0.32 -1.26 11.55
C LYS A 156 -0.48 -0.21 12.32
N ARG A 157 -1.61 0.23 11.77
CA ARG A 157 -2.55 1.13 12.48
C ARG A 157 -3.25 0.42 13.63
N SER A 158 -3.36 -0.91 13.57
CA SER A 158 -3.96 -1.73 14.63
C SER A 158 -3.01 -1.99 15.78
N SER A 159 -1.72 -2.03 15.53
CA SER A 159 -0.73 -2.21 16.57
C SER A 159 -0.73 -0.97 17.47
N PRO A 160 -0.87 -1.13 18.79
CA PRO A 160 -0.66 0.01 19.70
C PRO A 160 0.71 0.60 19.31
N LYS A 161 0.77 1.94 19.12
CA LYS A 161 2.05 2.62 18.96
C LYS A 161 2.92 2.11 20.10
N GLN A 162 3.88 1.24 19.82
CA GLN A 162 4.97 1.06 20.75
C GLN A 162 5.55 2.46 20.88
N SER A 163 5.24 3.10 22.00
CA SER A 163 5.97 4.28 22.40
C SER A 163 7.42 3.85 22.27
N ALA A 164 8.16 4.51 21.37
CA ALA A 164 9.58 4.25 21.25
C ALA A 164 10.11 4.47 22.68
N LYS A 165 10.31 3.37 23.39
CA LYS A 165 10.92 3.43 24.71
C LYS A 165 12.28 4.02 24.43
N THR A 166 12.42 5.30 24.63
CA THR A 166 13.72 5.95 24.53
C THR A 166 14.62 5.27 25.55
N TRP A 167 15.92 5.21 25.30
CA TRP A 167 16.87 4.68 26.30
C TRP A 167 16.65 5.33 27.66
N ALA A 168 16.30 6.61 27.69
CA ALA A 168 15.94 7.33 28.89
C ALA A 168 14.71 6.75 29.62
N SER A 169 13.64 6.38 28.89
CA SER A 169 12.46 5.74 29.51
C SER A 169 12.76 4.33 29.99
N PHE A 170 13.62 3.57 29.26
CA PHE A 170 14.08 2.26 29.72
C PHE A 170 14.87 2.36 31.02
N ILE A 171 15.78 3.35 31.15
CA ILE A 171 16.57 3.58 32.37
C ILE A 171 15.63 3.93 33.54
N SER A 172 14.65 4.79 33.33
CA SER A 172 13.72 5.20 34.41
C SER A 172 12.84 4.04 34.90
N GLU A 173 12.44 3.14 34.01
CA GLU A 173 11.65 1.94 34.36
C GLU A 173 12.48 0.79 34.96
N ASN A 174 13.81 0.81 34.74
CA ASN A 174 14.71 -0.27 35.18
C ASN A 174 15.95 0.27 35.92
N PRO A 175 15.81 1.04 37.01
CA PRO A 175 16.92 1.71 37.67
C PRO A 175 17.98 0.72 38.19
N ASN A 176 17.58 -0.49 38.55
CA ASN A 176 18.47 -1.53 39.08
C ASN A 176 19.24 -2.33 38.01
N ARG A 177 18.94 -2.14 36.73
CA ARG A 177 19.61 -2.83 35.61
C ARG A 177 20.72 -1.99 34.96
N VAL A 178 20.77 -0.70 35.27
CA VAL A 178 21.81 0.20 34.75
C VAL A 178 22.83 0.44 35.83
N LYS A 179 23.96 -0.28 35.75
CA LYS A 179 25.13 0.03 36.60
C LYS A 179 25.75 1.35 36.10
N ARG A 180 25.96 2.27 37.03
CA ARG A 180 26.80 3.46 36.83
C ARG A 180 28.24 3.08 36.59
#